data_6c7cf26547d12dd3acb9c658a15dce1d
#
_entry.id   6c7cf26547d12dd3acb9c658a15dce1d
#
_cell.length_a   1.000
_cell.length_b   1.000
_cell.length_c   1.000
_cell.angle_alpha   90.00
_cell.angle_beta   90.00
_cell.angle_gamma   90.00
#
_symmetry.space_group_name_H-M   'P 1'
#
loop_
_entity.id
_entity.type
_entity.pdbx_description
1 polymer ?
#
loop_
_entity_poly.entity_id
_entity_poly.type
_entity_poly.pdbx_seq_one_letter_code
_entity_poly.pdbx_strand_id
1 'polypeptide(L)'
;MLKEKQLRDYVNGYSFQNAMGLRGYEEINLFPLGCGEYNLNYSFVHPITGKRLVLRVSTASQMHLERQAEYEYFALKDLEPSDRTPRAVFCDDSKKQLPYGVTVMEWLPGAPLNYQKDMRTAAEILADIHSLKVPESTRIIRREAPAQGIYDECLAMAQHYLEWDRADKRVCGLIDTLITETGGLSLKETSGAPVCIVNTELNSGNFLINPDGKSYLIDWEKP
;
A
#
# COMPACT_ATOMS: atom_id res chain seq x y z
N MET A 1 14.91 -15.34 0.94
CA MET A 1 15.04 -14.25 -0.05
C MET A 1 14.58 -14.76 -1.42
N LEU A 2 13.69 -14.03 -2.08
CA LEU A 2 13.18 -14.39 -3.42
C LEU A 2 14.35 -14.37 -4.42
N LYS A 3 14.51 -15.47 -5.18
CA LYS A 3 15.53 -15.52 -6.24
C LYS A 3 14.91 -15.03 -7.55
N GLU A 4 15.65 -14.25 -8.31
CA GLU A 4 15.20 -13.70 -9.60
C GLU A 4 14.70 -14.81 -10.55
N LYS A 5 15.38 -15.95 -10.56
CA LYS A 5 14.95 -17.12 -11.35
C LYS A 5 13.54 -17.60 -10.97
N GLN A 6 13.24 -17.68 -9.65
CA GLN A 6 11.92 -18.14 -9.20
C GLN A 6 10.80 -17.20 -9.67
N LEU A 7 11.06 -15.88 -9.62
CA LEU A 7 10.10 -14.90 -10.09
C LEU A 7 9.91 -14.96 -11.61
N ARG A 8 11.00 -15.16 -12.37
CA ARG A 8 10.94 -15.35 -13.82
C ARG A 8 10.17 -16.63 -14.20
N ASP A 9 10.44 -17.73 -13.50
CA ASP A 9 9.73 -19.00 -13.72
C ASP A 9 8.23 -18.86 -13.40
N TYR A 10 7.89 -18.08 -12.37
CA TYR A 10 6.50 -17.79 -11.98
C TYR A 10 5.74 -17.01 -13.06
N VAL A 11 6.27 -15.87 -13.54
CA VAL A 11 5.56 -15.02 -14.52
C VAL A 11 5.48 -15.68 -15.92
N ASN A 12 6.40 -16.57 -16.23
CA ASN A 12 6.38 -17.35 -17.47
C ASN A 12 5.69 -18.72 -17.30
N GLY A 13 5.19 -19.01 -16.09
CA GLY A 13 4.41 -20.22 -15.81
C GLY A 13 2.97 -20.12 -16.32
N TYR A 14 2.39 -21.29 -16.64
CA TYR A 14 1.04 -21.38 -17.24
C TYR A 14 -0.04 -20.63 -16.46
N SER A 15 -0.06 -20.75 -15.13
CA SER A 15 -1.11 -20.14 -14.30
C SER A 15 -1.11 -18.62 -14.41
N PHE A 16 0.07 -17.98 -14.31
CA PHE A 16 0.20 -16.53 -14.43
C PHE A 16 -0.10 -16.08 -15.86
N GLN A 17 0.46 -16.75 -16.86
CA GLN A 17 0.24 -16.48 -18.28
C GLN A 17 -1.26 -16.51 -18.62
N ASN A 18 -1.96 -17.56 -18.21
CA ASN A 18 -3.38 -17.71 -18.46
C ASN A 18 -4.21 -16.62 -17.74
N ALA A 19 -3.88 -16.29 -16.50
CA ALA A 19 -4.55 -15.23 -15.73
C ALA A 19 -4.36 -13.84 -16.36
N MET A 20 -3.21 -13.61 -17.01
CA MET A 20 -2.93 -12.40 -17.77
C MET A 20 -3.49 -12.42 -19.19
N GLY A 21 -4.22 -13.48 -19.60
CA GLY A 21 -4.78 -13.60 -20.93
C GLY A 21 -3.73 -13.86 -22.01
N LEU A 22 -2.58 -14.43 -21.64
CA LEU A 22 -1.50 -14.80 -22.54
C LEU A 22 -1.65 -16.26 -23.01
N ARG A 23 -1.03 -16.59 -24.14
CA ARG A 23 -1.17 -17.92 -24.77
C ARG A 23 -0.13 -18.93 -24.30
N GLY A 24 0.82 -18.50 -23.45
CA GLY A 24 1.83 -19.36 -22.84
C GLY A 24 3.15 -19.45 -23.60
N TYR A 25 3.31 -18.71 -24.69
CA TYR A 25 4.56 -18.58 -25.44
C TYR A 25 5.13 -17.17 -25.47
N GLU A 26 4.37 -16.20 -24.93
CA GLU A 26 4.83 -14.83 -24.76
C GLU A 26 5.77 -14.75 -23.56
N GLU A 27 6.95 -14.17 -23.74
CA GLU A 27 7.90 -13.94 -22.66
C GLU A 27 7.60 -12.63 -21.93
N ILE A 28 7.54 -12.69 -20.60
CA ILE A 28 7.44 -11.52 -19.74
C ILE A 28 8.82 -11.18 -19.18
N ASN A 29 9.31 -10.00 -19.55
CA ASN A 29 10.56 -9.46 -19.05
C ASN A 29 10.28 -8.47 -17.91
N LEU A 30 10.78 -8.78 -16.72
CA LEU A 30 10.64 -7.96 -15.53
C LEU A 30 11.81 -7.00 -15.37
N PHE A 31 11.51 -5.73 -15.12
CA PHE A 31 12.47 -4.67 -14.85
C PHE A 31 12.27 -4.17 -13.41
N PRO A 32 13.30 -4.23 -12.54
CA PRO A 32 13.18 -3.69 -11.19
C PRO A 32 12.75 -2.23 -11.20
N LEU A 33 11.75 -1.87 -10.39
CA LEU A 33 11.34 -0.48 -10.14
C LEU A 33 11.86 0.03 -8.80
N GLY A 34 11.94 -0.83 -7.79
CA GLY A 34 12.37 -0.50 -6.45
C GLY A 34 12.00 -1.59 -5.45
N CYS A 35 12.57 -1.47 -4.26
CA CYS A 35 12.20 -2.28 -3.12
C CYS A 35 11.76 -1.37 -1.98
N GLY A 36 10.60 -1.65 -1.41
CA GLY A 36 10.17 -1.14 -0.12
C GLY A 36 10.64 -2.05 1.00
N GLU A 37 10.23 -1.75 2.22
CA GLU A 37 10.54 -2.58 3.39
C GLU A 37 9.82 -3.94 3.32
N TYR A 38 8.59 -3.95 2.81
CA TYR A 38 7.68 -5.10 2.80
C TYR A 38 7.39 -5.65 1.40
N ASN A 39 7.92 -5.02 0.34
CA ASN A 39 7.60 -5.42 -1.03
C ASN A 39 8.76 -5.21 -2.02
N LEU A 40 8.71 -5.97 -3.12
CA LEU A 40 9.56 -5.80 -4.28
C LEU A 40 8.69 -5.44 -5.48
N ASN A 41 9.05 -4.38 -6.20
CA ASN A 41 8.29 -3.89 -7.33
C ASN A 41 9.08 -4.06 -8.63
N TYR A 42 8.38 -4.57 -9.65
CA TYR A 42 8.92 -4.75 -11.00
C TYR A 42 7.94 -4.14 -12.01
N SER A 43 8.46 -3.58 -13.10
CA SER A 43 7.61 -3.25 -14.25
C SER A 43 7.79 -4.26 -15.36
N PHE A 44 6.75 -4.41 -16.16
CA PHE A 44 6.80 -5.15 -17.41
C PHE A 44 5.81 -4.56 -18.42
N VAL A 45 6.02 -4.88 -19.69
CA VAL A 45 5.08 -4.55 -20.76
C VAL A 45 4.27 -5.80 -21.06
N HIS A 46 2.95 -5.69 -20.98
CA HIS A 46 2.06 -6.79 -21.34
C HIS A 46 2.21 -7.15 -22.82
N PRO A 47 2.62 -8.38 -23.16
CA PRO A 47 3.04 -8.72 -24.54
C PRO A 47 1.98 -8.49 -25.61
N ILE A 48 0.69 -8.69 -25.29
CA ILE A 48 -0.40 -8.54 -26.26
C ILE A 48 -0.93 -7.10 -26.31
N THR A 49 -1.14 -6.48 -25.14
CA THR A 49 -1.82 -5.16 -25.09
C THR A 49 -0.87 -3.98 -25.18
N GLY A 50 0.44 -4.20 -25.02
CA GLY A 50 1.45 -3.14 -24.94
C GLY A 50 1.36 -2.27 -23.67
N LYS A 51 0.43 -2.55 -22.75
CA LYS A 51 0.28 -1.79 -21.51
C LYS A 51 1.44 -2.06 -20.57
N ARG A 52 1.97 -1.01 -19.98
CA ARG A 52 2.96 -1.13 -18.90
C ARG A 52 2.24 -1.42 -17.58
N LEU A 53 2.71 -2.42 -16.86
CA LEU A 53 2.14 -2.89 -15.60
C LEU A 53 3.22 -2.95 -14.53
N VAL A 54 2.80 -2.93 -13.27
CA VAL A 54 3.64 -3.19 -12.10
C VAL A 54 3.28 -4.54 -11.54
N LEU A 55 4.28 -5.37 -11.30
CA LEU A 55 4.19 -6.59 -10.51
C LEU A 55 4.80 -6.31 -9.15
N ARG A 56 4.00 -6.42 -8.10
CA ARG A 56 4.42 -6.27 -6.71
C ARG A 56 4.44 -7.63 -6.04
N VAL A 57 5.54 -7.93 -5.35
CA VAL A 57 5.69 -9.12 -4.51
C VAL A 57 5.69 -8.68 -3.06
N SER A 58 4.70 -9.09 -2.27
CA SER A 58 4.59 -8.79 -0.84
C SER A 58 5.49 -9.76 -0.07
N THR A 59 6.67 -9.31 0.35
CA THR A 59 7.68 -10.11 1.07
C THR A 59 7.40 -10.21 2.56
N ALA A 60 6.66 -9.24 3.11
CA ALA A 60 6.19 -9.20 4.48
C ALA A 60 4.88 -8.39 4.54
N SER A 61 4.34 -8.18 5.74
CA SER A 61 3.16 -7.35 5.99
C SER A 61 3.39 -6.47 7.21
N GLN A 62 3.32 -5.16 7.04
CA GLN A 62 3.36 -4.21 8.13
C GLN A 62 2.15 -4.36 9.06
N MET A 63 1.01 -4.74 8.50
CA MET A 63 -0.24 -4.97 9.23
C MET A 63 -0.35 -6.39 9.81
N HIS A 64 0.70 -7.22 9.67
CA HIS A 64 0.72 -8.63 10.08
C HIS A 64 -0.40 -9.47 9.47
N LEU A 65 -0.83 -9.14 8.25
CA LEU A 65 -1.86 -9.88 7.53
C LEU A 65 -1.25 -11.11 6.86
N GLU A 66 -1.92 -12.24 6.98
CA GLU A 66 -1.53 -13.47 6.28
C GLU A 66 -1.65 -13.32 4.75
N ARG A 67 -2.64 -12.55 4.29
CA ARG A 67 -2.97 -12.33 2.88
C ARG A 67 -2.86 -10.85 2.49
N GLN A 68 -1.65 -10.31 2.62
CA GLN A 68 -1.38 -8.89 2.36
C GLN A 68 -1.63 -8.48 0.91
N ALA A 69 -1.23 -9.33 -0.06
CA ALA A 69 -1.42 -9.02 -1.48
C ALA A 69 -2.91 -8.99 -1.86
N GLU A 70 -3.70 -9.91 -1.30
CA GLU A 70 -5.15 -9.92 -1.52
C GLU A 70 -5.83 -8.71 -0.87
N TYR A 71 -5.37 -8.30 0.31
CA TYR A 71 -5.89 -7.13 1.00
C TYR A 71 -5.69 -5.85 0.17
N GLU A 72 -4.45 -5.59 -0.30
CA GLU A 72 -4.14 -4.47 -1.18
C GLU A 72 -4.92 -4.52 -2.49
N TYR A 73 -5.04 -5.71 -3.10
CA TYR A 73 -5.80 -5.88 -4.34
C TYR A 73 -7.25 -5.44 -4.19
N PHE A 74 -7.94 -5.84 -3.12
CA PHE A 74 -9.33 -5.45 -2.89
C PHE A 74 -9.45 -3.98 -2.47
N ALA A 75 -8.50 -3.43 -1.74
CA ALA A 75 -8.46 -1.99 -1.48
C ALA A 75 -8.38 -1.18 -2.77
N LEU A 76 -7.49 -1.56 -3.69
CA LEU A 76 -7.40 -0.92 -5.01
C LEU A 76 -8.69 -1.07 -5.82
N LYS A 77 -9.40 -2.22 -5.71
CA LYS A 77 -10.71 -2.41 -6.36
C LYS A 77 -11.77 -1.45 -5.82
N ASP A 78 -11.82 -1.26 -4.52
CA ASP A 78 -12.77 -0.32 -3.89
C ASP A 78 -12.45 1.15 -4.25
N LEU A 79 -11.18 1.45 -4.56
CA LEU A 79 -10.69 2.78 -4.91
C LEU A 79 -10.75 3.10 -6.41
N GLU A 80 -10.97 2.11 -7.29
CA GLU A 80 -11.03 2.32 -8.75
C GLU A 80 -11.96 3.47 -9.18
N PRO A 81 -13.14 3.68 -8.54
CA PRO A 81 -14.03 4.77 -8.94
C PRO A 81 -13.47 6.18 -8.73
N SER A 82 -12.46 6.36 -7.87
CA SER A 82 -11.77 7.67 -7.72
C SER A 82 -10.99 8.03 -8.96
N ASP A 83 -10.54 7.04 -9.71
CA ASP A 83 -9.60 7.17 -10.83
C ASP A 83 -8.31 7.91 -10.42
N ARG A 84 -7.93 7.80 -9.12
CA ARG A 84 -6.73 8.40 -8.49
C ARG A 84 -5.73 7.37 -7.98
N THR A 85 -5.97 6.10 -8.25
CA THR A 85 -5.13 4.98 -7.79
C THR A 85 -4.83 4.04 -8.96
N PRO A 86 -3.80 3.18 -8.87
CA PRO A 86 -3.58 2.14 -9.86
C PRO A 86 -4.78 1.19 -9.92
N ARG A 87 -5.17 0.78 -11.11
CA ARG A 87 -6.16 -0.28 -11.28
C ARG A 87 -5.53 -1.62 -11.00
N ALA A 88 -6.14 -2.41 -10.11
CA ALA A 88 -5.71 -3.77 -9.83
C ALA A 88 -6.11 -4.71 -10.98
N VAL A 89 -5.14 -5.46 -11.51
CA VAL A 89 -5.31 -6.34 -12.67
C VAL A 89 -5.40 -7.80 -12.26
N PHE A 90 -4.51 -8.25 -11.36
CA PHE A 90 -4.40 -9.64 -10.94
C PHE A 90 -3.87 -9.75 -9.52
N CYS A 91 -4.27 -10.81 -8.82
CA CYS A 91 -3.73 -11.16 -7.51
C CYS A 91 -3.58 -12.67 -7.38
N ASP A 92 -2.43 -13.10 -6.86
CA ASP A 92 -2.20 -14.47 -6.41
C ASP A 92 -1.57 -14.45 -5.02
N ASP A 93 -2.38 -14.67 -4.00
CA ASP A 93 -1.92 -14.80 -2.61
C ASP A 93 -2.07 -16.25 -2.10
N SER A 94 -2.07 -17.22 -3.02
CA SER A 94 -2.15 -18.64 -2.70
C SER A 94 -0.87 -19.20 -2.10
N LYS A 95 0.27 -18.54 -2.36
CA LYS A 95 1.63 -18.93 -1.91
C LYS A 95 2.06 -20.34 -2.37
N LYS A 96 1.40 -20.86 -3.44
CA LYS A 96 1.66 -22.22 -3.95
C LYS A 96 2.90 -22.30 -4.84
N GLN A 97 3.10 -21.31 -5.72
CA GLN A 97 4.21 -21.27 -6.68
C GLN A 97 5.35 -20.39 -6.20
N LEU A 98 5.03 -19.28 -5.53
CA LEU A 98 5.97 -18.45 -4.78
C LEU A 98 5.57 -18.45 -3.32
N PRO A 99 6.51 -18.35 -2.36
CA PRO A 99 6.18 -18.25 -0.94
C PRO A 99 5.67 -16.87 -0.52
N TYR A 100 5.28 -16.06 -1.48
CA TYR A 100 4.88 -14.65 -1.34
C TYR A 100 3.60 -14.40 -2.12
N GLY A 101 2.81 -13.43 -1.66
CA GLY A 101 1.69 -12.90 -2.43
C GLY A 101 2.18 -12.01 -3.58
N VAL A 102 1.46 -12.02 -4.68
CA VAL A 102 1.76 -11.24 -5.89
C VAL A 102 0.53 -10.44 -6.29
N THR A 103 0.72 -9.15 -6.55
CA THR A 103 -0.30 -8.27 -7.13
C THR A 103 0.21 -7.69 -8.44
N VAL A 104 -0.62 -7.65 -9.47
CA VAL A 104 -0.36 -6.91 -10.70
C VAL A 104 -1.33 -5.74 -10.78
N MET A 105 -0.79 -4.57 -11.05
CA MET A 105 -1.54 -3.33 -11.17
C MET A 105 -1.05 -2.47 -12.33
N GLU A 106 -1.82 -1.46 -12.67
CA GLU A 106 -1.46 -0.48 -13.68
C GLU A 106 -0.19 0.29 -13.29
N TRP A 107 0.69 0.52 -14.25
CA TRP A 107 1.80 1.46 -14.10
C TRP A 107 1.31 2.88 -14.38
N LEU A 108 1.55 3.80 -13.46
CA LEU A 108 1.11 5.18 -13.57
C LEU A 108 2.31 6.12 -13.74
N PRO A 109 2.20 7.15 -14.63
CA PRO A 109 3.23 8.16 -14.79
C PRO A 109 3.16 9.22 -13.70
N GLY A 110 4.28 9.84 -13.40
CA GLY A 110 4.36 10.98 -12.48
C GLY A 110 5.70 11.04 -11.76
N ALA A 111 5.92 12.15 -11.07
CA ALA A 111 7.08 12.39 -10.21
C ALA A 111 6.61 12.48 -8.75
N PRO A 112 7.49 12.24 -7.77
CA PRO A 112 7.17 12.44 -6.35
C PRO A 112 6.67 13.86 -6.05
N LEU A 113 5.77 13.98 -5.08
CA LEU A 113 5.20 15.25 -4.63
C LEU A 113 6.29 16.23 -4.17
N ASN A 114 6.23 17.46 -4.64
CA ASN A 114 6.97 18.57 -4.08
C ASN A 114 6.07 19.36 -3.12
N TYR A 115 6.37 19.30 -1.82
CA TYR A 115 5.58 19.97 -0.77
C TYR A 115 5.40 21.48 -0.93
N GLN A 116 6.29 22.15 -1.67
CA GLN A 116 6.17 23.60 -1.89
C GLN A 116 5.25 23.96 -3.07
N LYS A 117 5.04 23.03 -4.02
CA LYS A 117 4.35 23.34 -5.28
C LYS A 117 3.05 22.55 -5.45
N ASP A 118 3.01 21.31 -4.94
CA ASP A 118 2.00 20.33 -5.37
C ASP A 118 0.94 20.04 -4.28
N MET A 119 0.96 20.76 -3.14
CA MET A 119 0.03 20.49 -2.03
C MET A 119 -1.44 20.63 -2.43
N ARG A 120 -1.75 21.52 -3.36
CA ARG A 120 -3.12 21.64 -3.89
C ARG A 120 -3.53 20.38 -4.65
N THR A 121 -2.65 19.88 -5.53
CA THR A 121 -2.90 18.64 -6.27
C THR A 121 -3.06 17.44 -5.33
N ALA A 122 -2.22 17.36 -4.28
CA ALA A 122 -2.37 16.32 -3.26
C ALA A 122 -3.74 16.39 -2.56
N ALA A 123 -4.18 17.61 -2.18
CA ALA A 123 -5.50 17.80 -1.56
C ALA A 123 -6.65 17.41 -2.51
N GLU A 124 -6.56 17.72 -3.79
CA GLU A 124 -7.54 17.30 -4.81
C GLU A 124 -7.59 15.77 -4.96
N ILE A 125 -6.44 15.08 -4.98
CA ILE A 125 -6.39 13.62 -5.00
C ILE A 125 -7.10 13.02 -3.78
N LEU A 126 -6.77 13.52 -2.58
CA LEU A 126 -7.38 13.05 -1.35
C LEU A 126 -8.89 13.35 -1.29
N ALA A 127 -9.33 14.51 -1.78
CA ALA A 127 -10.74 14.85 -1.84
C ALA A 127 -11.52 13.90 -2.74
N ASP A 128 -10.97 13.55 -3.92
CA ASP A 128 -11.60 12.59 -4.84
C ASP A 128 -11.72 11.20 -4.19
N ILE A 129 -10.65 10.75 -3.50
CA ILE A 129 -10.66 9.45 -2.80
C ILE A 129 -11.64 9.46 -1.61
N HIS A 130 -11.58 10.48 -0.76
CA HIS A 130 -12.42 10.56 0.43
C HIS A 130 -13.89 10.80 0.12
N SER A 131 -14.23 11.25 -1.10
CA SER A 131 -15.61 11.39 -1.57
C SER A 131 -16.27 10.08 -1.95
N LEU A 132 -15.49 9.00 -2.08
CA LEU A 132 -16.04 7.70 -2.43
C LEU A 132 -16.96 7.17 -1.32
N LYS A 133 -18.07 6.59 -1.73
CA LYS A 133 -18.88 5.78 -0.81
C LYS A 133 -18.17 4.46 -0.55
N VAL A 134 -17.84 4.21 0.71
CA VAL A 134 -17.25 2.93 1.12
C VAL A 134 -18.24 1.79 0.84
N PRO A 135 -17.86 0.76 0.04
CA PRO A 135 -18.73 -0.36 -0.24
C PRO A 135 -19.04 -1.16 1.03
N GLU A 136 -20.26 -1.67 1.15
CA GLU A 136 -20.61 -2.58 2.26
C GLU A 136 -19.81 -3.89 2.23
N SER A 137 -19.40 -4.32 1.02
CA SER A 137 -18.57 -5.50 0.77
C SER A 137 -17.07 -5.26 0.94
N THR A 138 -16.65 -4.06 1.34
CA THR A 138 -15.23 -3.75 1.49
C THR A 138 -14.54 -4.74 2.43
N ARG A 139 -13.30 -5.08 2.09
CA ARG A 139 -12.42 -5.88 2.94
C ARG A 139 -11.43 -5.02 3.73
N ILE A 140 -11.46 -3.70 3.52
CA ILE A 140 -10.64 -2.75 4.27
C ILE A 140 -11.06 -2.79 5.73
N ILE A 141 -10.07 -2.87 6.61
CA ILE A 141 -10.29 -2.93 8.06
C ILE A 141 -10.90 -1.62 8.54
N ARG A 142 -12.12 -1.70 9.04
CA ARG A 142 -12.81 -0.54 9.60
C ARG A 142 -12.29 -0.26 11.02
N ARG A 143 -11.90 0.98 11.27
CA ARG A 143 -11.54 1.49 12.59
C ARG A 143 -12.67 2.39 13.10
N GLU A 144 -13.36 1.97 14.15
CA GLU A 144 -14.43 2.78 14.77
C GLU A 144 -13.85 3.91 15.62
N ALA A 145 -12.65 3.70 16.17
CA ALA A 145 -11.91 4.60 17.02
C ALA A 145 -10.48 4.84 16.48
N PRO A 146 -10.30 5.50 15.30
CA PRO A 146 -8.99 5.57 14.64
C PRO A 146 -7.92 6.28 15.47
N ALA A 147 -8.26 7.36 16.17
CA ALA A 147 -7.32 8.09 17.02
C ALA A 147 -6.87 7.24 18.23
N GLN A 148 -7.80 6.52 18.86
CA GLN A 148 -7.48 5.60 19.94
C GLN A 148 -6.64 4.43 19.42
N GLY A 149 -6.98 3.87 18.27
CA GLY A 149 -6.22 2.77 17.66
C GLY A 149 -4.77 3.16 17.37
N ILE A 150 -4.51 4.36 16.84
CA ILE A 150 -3.15 4.87 16.62
C ILE A 150 -2.42 5.04 17.97
N TYR A 151 -3.09 5.59 18.97
CA TYR A 151 -2.50 5.74 20.30
C TYR A 151 -2.11 4.39 20.91
N ASP A 152 -2.97 3.39 20.82
CA ASP A 152 -2.71 2.04 21.35
C ASP A 152 -1.53 1.37 20.60
N GLU A 153 -1.43 1.53 19.29
CA GLU A 153 -0.28 1.07 18.50
C GLU A 153 1.02 1.77 18.94
N CYS A 154 0.98 3.08 19.15
CA CYS A 154 2.13 3.84 19.65
C CYS A 154 2.56 3.37 21.06
N LEU A 155 1.61 3.09 21.94
CA LEU A 155 1.91 2.53 23.27
C LEU A 155 2.59 1.17 23.19
N ALA A 156 2.09 0.29 22.34
CA ALA A 156 2.68 -1.05 22.16
C ALA A 156 4.13 -0.95 21.61
N MET A 157 4.36 -0.06 20.63
CA MET A 157 5.71 0.19 20.11
C MET A 157 6.63 0.79 21.17
N ALA A 158 6.14 1.76 21.94
CA ALA A 158 6.89 2.39 23.03
C ALA A 158 7.29 1.36 24.08
N GLN A 159 6.37 0.47 24.50
CA GLN A 159 6.65 -0.59 25.46
C GLN A 159 7.73 -1.54 24.94
N HIS A 160 7.66 -1.95 23.68
CA HIS A 160 8.70 -2.75 23.03
C HIS A 160 10.09 -2.10 23.09
N TYR A 161 10.15 -0.78 22.86
CA TYR A 161 11.41 -0.05 22.95
C TYR A 161 11.91 0.03 24.40
N LEU A 162 11.03 0.30 25.36
CA LEU A 162 11.38 0.43 26.78
C LEU A 162 11.91 -0.91 27.39
N GLU A 163 11.43 -2.04 26.87
CA GLU A 163 11.85 -3.39 27.28
C GLU A 163 13.16 -3.85 26.60
N TRP A 164 13.64 -3.09 25.59
CA TRP A 164 14.86 -3.46 24.89
C TRP A 164 16.12 -3.18 25.75
N ASP A 165 16.99 -4.16 25.87
CA ASP A 165 18.19 -4.10 26.71
C ASP A 165 19.20 -3.01 26.31
N ARG A 166 19.10 -2.49 25.07
CA ARG A 166 19.94 -1.39 24.53
C ARG A 166 19.19 -0.06 24.39
N ALA A 167 18.02 0.07 25.02
CA ALA A 167 17.25 1.30 24.97
C ALA A 167 18.05 2.48 25.56
N ASP A 168 18.09 3.59 24.85
CA ASP A 168 18.73 4.81 25.32
C ASP A 168 17.87 5.47 26.42
N LYS A 169 18.47 5.69 27.60
CA LYS A 169 17.76 6.25 28.77
C LYS A 169 17.12 7.62 28.51
N ARG A 170 17.73 8.44 27.65
CA ARG A 170 17.19 9.74 27.29
C ARG A 170 15.94 9.59 26.43
N VAL A 171 15.97 8.65 25.49
CA VAL A 171 14.81 8.32 24.66
C VAL A 171 13.68 7.72 25.52
N CYS A 172 14.01 6.85 26.49
CA CYS A 172 13.01 6.34 27.43
C CYS A 172 12.30 7.47 28.18
N GLY A 173 13.06 8.45 28.69
CA GLY A 173 12.47 9.62 29.39
C GLY A 173 11.58 10.49 28.50
N LEU A 174 11.91 10.62 27.21
CA LEU A 174 11.06 11.32 26.23
C LEU A 174 9.77 10.55 25.95
N ILE A 175 9.87 9.24 25.81
CA ILE A 175 8.70 8.36 25.59
C ILE A 175 7.74 8.44 26.80
N ASP A 176 8.25 8.33 28.02
CA ASP A 176 7.44 8.45 29.24
C ASP A 176 6.73 9.81 29.31
N THR A 177 7.42 10.88 28.96
CA THR A 177 6.83 12.23 28.90
C THR A 177 5.70 12.29 27.88
N LEU A 178 5.93 11.82 26.65
CA LEU A 178 4.92 11.82 25.58
C LEU A 178 3.71 10.97 25.94
N ILE A 179 3.90 9.79 26.51
CA ILE A 179 2.81 8.91 26.97
C ILE A 179 1.98 9.63 28.05
N THR A 180 2.64 10.28 29.01
CA THR A 180 1.96 10.98 30.10
C THR A 180 1.14 12.16 29.57
N GLU A 181 1.71 12.95 28.68
CA GLU A 181 1.03 14.11 28.08
C GLU A 181 -0.16 13.72 27.19
N THR A 182 0.03 12.68 26.36
CA THR A 182 -1.03 12.21 25.46
C THR A 182 -2.11 11.42 26.15
N GLY A 183 -1.79 10.68 27.21
CA GLY A 183 -2.78 9.94 28.01
C GLY A 183 -3.81 10.83 28.71
N GLY A 184 -3.50 12.12 28.89
CA GLY A 184 -4.44 13.13 29.38
C GLY A 184 -5.33 13.75 28.30
N LEU A 185 -5.03 13.52 27.01
CA LEU A 185 -5.83 14.03 25.91
C LEU A 185 -7.10 13.19 25.77
N SER A 186 -8.26 13.87 25.76
CA SER A 186 -9.52 13.23 25.38
C SER A 186 -9.48 12.98 23.87
N LEU A 187 -9.20 11.74 23.46
CA LEU A 187 -9.31 11.29 22.07
C LEU A 187 -10.81 11.20 21.70
N LYS A 188 -11.50 12.37 21.74
CA LYS A 188 -12.91 12.45 21.38
C LYS A 188 -13.03 12.17 19.90
N GLU A 189 -13.64 11.08 19.60
CA GLU A 189 -14.08 10.79 18.25
C GLU A 189 -15.20 11.72 17.85
N THR A 190 -15.15 12.15 16.61
CA THR A 190 -16.26 12.86 15.97
C THR A 190 -17.34 11.83 15.63
N SER A 191 -18.18 11.52 16.62
CA SER A 191 -19.35 10.67 16.35
C SER A 191 -20.19 11.32 15.25
N GLY A 192 -20.50 10.57 14.19
CA GLY A 192 -21.27 11.03 13.06
C GLY A 192 -20.48 11.62 11.89
N ALA A 193 -19.15 11.62 11.94
CA ALA A 193 -18.34 11.94 10.77
C ALA A 193 -18.54 10.85 9.67
N PRO A 194 -18.63 11.25 8.40
CA PRO A 194 -18.70 10.28 7.31
C PRO A 194 -17.45 9.41 7.28
N VAL A 195 -17.66 8.10 7.09
CA VAL A 195 -16.56 7.13 6.95
C VAL A 195 -16.02 7.22 5.53
N CYS A 196 -14.69 7.34 5.39
CA CYS A 196 -14.00 7.30 4.11
C CYS A 196 -12.82 6.34 4.16
N ILE A 197 -12.34 5.92 2.98
CA ILE A 197 -11.09 5.17 2.86
C ILE A 197 -9.93 6.16 2.95
N VAL A 198 -8.99 5.89 3.85
CA VAL A 198 -7.79 6.72 4.04
C VAL A 198 -6.54 5.92 3.68
N ASN A 199 -5.48 6.60 3.28
CA ASN A 199 -4.14 6.02 3.22
C ASN A 199 -3.36 6.54 4.42
N THR A 200 -2.79 5.63 5.19
CA THR A 200 -2.07 5.97 6.44
C THR A 200 -0.59 6.31 6.21
N GLU A 201 -0.09 6.19 4.97
CA GLU A 201 1.31 6.44 4.62
C GLU A 201 1.45 7.57 3.58
N LEU A 202 0.98 8.75 3.92
CA LEU A 202 1.03 9.94 3.05
C LEU A 202 2.44 10.57 3.07
N ASN A 203 3.35 10.00 2.29
CA ASN A 203 4.67 10.59 2.03
C ASN A 203 4.79 11.06 0.57
N SER A 204 5.81 11.89 0.27
CA SER A 204 5.98 12.46 -1.07
C SER A 204 6.16 11.41 -2.17
N GLY A 205 6.77 10.26 -1.84
CA GLY A 205 7.03 9.18 -2.79
C GLY A 205 5.78 8.41 -3.21
N ASN A 206 4.72 8.47 -2.40
CA ASN A 206 3.46 7.79 -2.68
C ASN A 206 2.52 8.61 -3.59
N PHE A 207 2.82 9.90 -3.82
CA PHE A 207 2.14 10.69 -4.83
C PHE A 207 2.89 10.64 -6.15
N LEU A 208 2.17 10.46 -7.24
CA LEU A 208 2.67 10.58 -8.60
C LEU A 208 2.06 11.83 -9.23
N ILE A 209 2.80 12.94 -9.19
CA ILE A 209 2.36 14.22 -9.72
C ILE A 209 2.71 14.27 -11.22
N ASN A 210 1.70 14.50 -12.04
CA ASN A 210 1.85 14.64 -13.47
C ASN A 210 1.23 15.98 -13.92
N PRO A 211 2.04 17.01 -14.20
CA PRO A 211 1.55 18.34 -14.56
C PRO A 211 0.79 18.36 -15.88
N ASP A 212 1.10 17.44 -16.79
CA ASP A 212 0.49 17.36 -18.13
C ASP A 212 -0.70 16.39 -18.18
N GLY A 213 -1.08 15.83 -17.04
CA GLY A 213 -2.13 14.83 -16.95
C GLY A 213 -2.66 14.62 -15.54
N LYS A 214 -3.22 13.45 -15.34
CA LYS A 214 -3.81 13.08 -14.06
C LYS A 214 -2.73 12.66 -13.06
N SER A 215 -2.84 13.12 -11.84
CA SER A 215 -1.97 12.77 -10.70
C SER A 215 -2.64 11.74 -9.80
N TYR A 216 -1.85 10.92 -9.10
CA TYR A 216 -2.31 9.72 -8.43
C TYR A 216 -1.68 9.56 -7.04
N LEU A 217 -2.31 8.73 -6.21
CA LEU A 217 -1.78 8.21 -4.95
C LEU A 217 -1.58 6.70 -5.07
N ILE A 218 -0.40 6.23 -4.76
CA ILE A 218 -0.02 4.82 -4.81
C ILE A 218 0.28 4.29 -3.39
N ASP A 219 0.62 3.02 -3.29
CA ASP A 219 0.97 2.33 -2.06
C ASP A 219 -0.20 2.19 -1.08
N TRP A 220 -1.09 1.26 -1.42
CA TRP A 220 -2.32 0.97 -0.68
C TRP A 220 -2.22 -0.34 0.12
N GLU A 221 -1.04 -0.67 0.59
CA GLU A 221 -0.84 -1.85 1.43
C GLU A 221 -1.34 -1.64 2.87
N LYS A 222 -1.57 -0.36 3.25
CA LYS A 222 -2.11 0.03 4.56
C LYS A 222 -3.17 1.15 4.39
N PRO A 223 -4.33 0.84 3.78
CA PRO A 223 -5.45 1.75 3.66
C PRO A 223 -6.14 1.99 5.00
#